data_b75bd240c2928a37973c6ac8dd272b8d
#
_entry.id   b75bd240c2928a37973c6ac8dd272b8d
#
_cell.length_a   1.000
_cell.length_b   1.000
_cell.length_c   1.000
_cell.angle_alpha   90.00
_cell.angle_beta   90.00
_cell.angle_gamma   90.00
#
_symmetry.space_group_name_H-M   'P 1'
#
loop_
_entity.id
_entity.type
_entity.pdbx_description
1 polymer ?
#
loop_
_entity_poly.entity_id
_entity_poly.type
_entity_poly.pdbx_seq_one_letter_code
_entity_poly.pdbx_strand_id
1 'polypeptide(L)'
;TEKRFERLISEEECNKSLSKILLEKYGVKKNCISILDKDLASPTITTHPDDHIHYKEPRILTVREYARLQSFPDDFIFQGAKKWQLVQIGNAVPPLLGKAIGLSVEKGLNEKINKRRY
;
A
#
# COMPACT_ATOMS: atom_id res chain seq x y z
N THR A 1 21.66 -8.37 -1.04
CA THR A 1 20.23 -8.07 -1.25
C THR A 1 20.05 -6.78 -2.05
N GLU A 2 20.78 -5.74 -1.70
CA GLU A 2 20.73 -4.40 -2.32
C GLU A 2 21.04 -4.44 -3.83
N LYS A 3 22.16 -5.04 -4.23
CA LYS A 3 22.55 -5.22 -5.64
C LYS A 3 21.49 -5.93 -6.51
N ARG A 4 20.63 -6.78 -5.91
CA ARG A 4 19.53 -7.45 -6.63
C ARG A 4 18.39 -6.49 -6.92
N PHE A 5 18.08 -5.63 -5.97
CA PHE A 5 17.02 -4.61 -6.14
C PHE A 5 17.47 -3.50 -7.09
N GLU A 6 18.75 -3.12 -7.09
CA GLU A 6 19.33 -2.19 -8.08
C GLU A 6 19.12 -2.68 -9.52
N ARG A 7 19.37 -3.96 -9.78
CA ARG A 7 19.10 -4.57 -11.10
C ARG A 7 17.63 -4.55 -11.46
N LEU A 8 16.73 -4.89 -10.53
CA LEU A 8 15.30 -4.87 -10.76
C LEU A 8 14.81 -3.47 -11.14
N ILE A 9 15.28 -2.43 -10.44
CA ILE A 9 14.88 -1.04 -10.73
C ILE A 9 15.44 -0.56 -12.07
N SER A 10 16.62 -1.00 -12.47
CA SER A 10 17.25 -0.56 -13.72
C SER A 10 16.75 -1.28 -14.98
N GLU A 11 16.30 -2.53 -14.86
CA GLU A 11 15.94 -3.38 -15.99
C GLU A 11 14.43 -3.53 -16.18
N GLU A 12 13.62 -3.25 -15.15
CA GLU A 12 12.17 -3.52 -15.18
C GLU A 12 11.34 -2.23 -15.09
N GLU A 13 10.14 -2.31 -15.67
CA GLU A 13 9.21 -1.17 -15.65
C GLU A 13 8.56 -1.00 -14.27
N CYS A 14 8.54 0.22 -13.79
CA CYS A 14 7.86 0.60 -12.56
C CYS A 14 6.35 0.31 -12.62
N ASN A 15 5.76 0.09 -11.44
CA ASN A 15 4.34 -0.17 -11.21
C ASN A 15 3.77 -1.44 -11.87
N LYS A 16 4.62 -2.33 -12.37
CA LYS A 16 4.23 -3.67 -12.81
C LYS A 16 4.50 -4.71 -11.73
N SER A 17 3.55 -5.63 -11.58
CA SER A 17 3.77 -6.81 -10.75
C SER A 17 4.68 -7.78 -11.48
N LEU A 18 5.85 -8.04 -10.92
CA LEU A 18 6.82 -8.97 -11.47
C LEU A 18 6.39 -10.40 -11.14
N SER A 19 6.28 -11.24 -12.17
CA SER A 19 5.90 -12.64 -12.01
C SER A 19 6.98 -13.45 -11.27
N LYS A 20 6.58 -14.59 -10.70
CA LYS A 20 7.48 -15.52 -10.02
C LYS A 20 8.67 -15.92 -10.89
N ILE A 21 8.44 -16.22 -12.19
CA ILE A 21 9.47 -16.63 -13.15
C ILE A 21 10.53 -15.53 -13.31
N LEU A 22 10.08 -14.29 -13.43
CA LEU A 22 10.98 -13.14 -13.57
C LEU A 22 11.77 -12.90 -12.28
N LEU A 23 11.15 -13.04 -11.12
CA LEU A 23 11.81 -12.88 -9.82
C LEU A 23 12.87 -13.96 -9.55
N GLU A 24 12.64 -15.18 -10.03
CA GLU A 24 13.62 -16.27 -9.97
C GLU A 24 14.90 -15.94 -10.76
N LYS A 25 14.80 -15.27 -11.92
CA LYS A 25 15.95 -14.76 -12.70
C LYS A 25 16.86 -13.86 -11.86
N TYR A 26 16.27 -13.07 -10.95
CA TYR A 26 17.00 -12.19 -10.02
C TYR A 26 17.32 -12.85 -8.67
N GLY A 27 17.04 -14.14 -8.51
CA GLY A 27 17.27 -14.90 -7.29
C GLY A 27 16.36 -14.49 -6.12
N VAL A 28 15.19 -13.97 -6.40
CA VAL A 28 14.18 -13.57 -5.41
C VAL A 28 13.14 -14.67 -5.27
N LYS A 29 13.08 -15.30 -4.12
CA LYS A 29 12.10 -16.38 -3.81
C LYS A 29 10.77 -15.80 -3.37
N LYS A 30 10.00 -15.21 -4.28
CA LYS A 30 8.67 -14.64 -4.04
C LYS A 30 7.73 -14.90 -5.20
N ASN A 31 6.43 -14.82 -4.95
CA ASN A 31 5.41 -15.03 -5.98
C ASN A 31 5.19 -13.80 -6.85
N CYS A 32 5.26 -12.61 -6.26
CA CYS A 32 5.21 -11.34 -6.97
C CYS A 32 5.89 -10.23 -6.16
N ILE A 33 6.42 -9.25 -6.83
CA ILE A 33 6.91 -7.98 -6.27
C ILE A 33 6.50 -6.88 -7.23
N SER A 34 6.15 -5.72 -6.71
CA SER A 34 5.87 -4.51 -7.49
C SER A 34 6.91 -3.44 -7.19
N ILE A 35 7.51 -2.87 -8.22
CA ILE A 35 8.33 -1.66 -8.09
C ILE A 35 7.35 -0.49 -8.17
N LEU A 36 7.35 0.39 -7.18
CA LEU A 36 6.46 1.55 -7.19
C LEU A 36 6.89 2.57 -8.24
N ASP A 37 5.95 3.42 -8.62
CA ASP A 37 6.18 4.60 -9.46
C ASP A 37 5.80 5.85 -8.68
N LYS A 38 6.58 6.92 -8.81
CA LYS A 38 6.35 8.18 -8.08
C LYS A 38 5.10 8.93 -8.56
N ASP A 39 4.69 8.71 -9.81
CA ASP A 39 3.63 9.45 -10.49
C ASP A 39 2.33 8.64 -10.64
N LEU A 40 2.34 7.36 -10.23
CA LEU A 40 1.19 6.46 -10.34
C LEU A 40 0.67 6.03 -8.97
N ALA A 41 -0.62 5.68 -8.93
CA ALA A 41 -1.21 5.10 -7.74
C ALA A 41 -0.53 3.77 -7.37
N SER A 42 -0.29 3.55 -6.08
CA SER A 42 0.28 2.30 -5.59
C SER A 42 -0.64 1.11 -5.91
N PRO A 43 -0.07 -0.04 -6.26
CA PRO A 43 -0.82 -1.30 -6.22
C PRO A 43 -1.41 -1.58 -4.83
N THR A 44 -2.34 -2.54 -4.75
CA THR A 44 -2.98 -2.94 -3.48
C THR A 44 -1.94 -3.26 -2.42
N ILE A 45 -2.04 -2.60 -1.28
CA ILE A 45 -1.22 -2.89 -0.11
C ILE A 45 -1.76 -4.16 0.57
N THR A 46 -0.89 -5.16 0.70
CA THR A 46 -1.19 -6.43 1.37
C THR A 46 -0.60 -6.47 2.78
N THR A 47 -0.88 -7.54 3.51
CA THR A 47 -0.27 -7.79 4.82
C THR A 47 1.18 -8.30 4.73
N HIS A 48 1.68 -8.54 3.51
CA HIS A 48 3.03 -9.02 3.26
C HIS A 48 3.97 -7.82 3.05
N PRO A 49 4.89 -7.56 3.97
CA PRO A 49 5.66 -6.32 4.01
C PRO A 49 6.69 -6.15 2.88
N ASP A 50 6.95 -7.20 2.12
CA ASP A 50 8.06 -7.19 1.15
C ASP A 50 7.56 -7.22 -0.30
N ASP A 51 6.30 -6.90 -0.54
CA ASP A 51 5.70 -6.99 -1.89
C ASP A 51 5.96 -5.72 -2.72
N HIS A 52 6.48 -4.66 -2.10
CA HIS A 52 6.72 -3.40 -2.78
C HIS A 52 8.17 -2.91 -2.58
N ILE A 53 8.79 -2.56 -3.71
CA ILE A 53 10.10 -1.91 -3.75
C ILE A 53 9.90 -0.41 -3.95
N HIS A 54 10.70 0.40 -3.25
CA HIS A 54 10.70 1.85 -3.41
C HIS A 54 11.09 2.24 -4.85
N TYR A 55 10.41 3.25 -5.42
CA TYR A 55 10.55 3.66 -6.82
C TYR A 55 11.96 4.13 -7.20
N LYS A 56 12.77 4.57 -6.25
CA LYS A 56 14.10 5.15 -6.49
C LYS A 56 15.22 4.39 -5.77
N GLU A 57 14.91 3.81 -4.62
CA GLU A 57 15.91 3.18 -3.76
C GLU A 57 15.76 1.65 -3.78
N PRO A 58 16.86 0.88 -3.86
CA PRO A 58 16.83 -0.59 -3.98
C PRO A 58 16.47 -1.26 -2.65
N ARG A 59 15.35 -0.89 -2.05
CA ARG A 59 14.84 -1.38 -0.77
C ARG A 59 13.33 -1.55 -0.75
N ILE A 60 12.87 -2.35 0.19
CA ILE A 60 11.44 -2.40 0.54
C ILE A 60 11.02 -1.12 1.28
N LEU A 61 9.73 -0.84 1.27
CA LEU A 61 9.17 0.32 1.96
C LEU A 61 9.31 0.21 3.49
N THR A 62 9.43 1.34 4.14
CA THR A 62 9.35 1.46 5.60
C THR A 62 7.88 1.38 6.05
N VAL A 63 7.65 1.12 7.35
CA VAL A 63 6.30 1.15 7.94
C VAL A 63 5.60 2.48 7.70
N ARG A 64 6.34 3.61 7.83
CA ARG A 64 5.77 4.95 7.62
C ARG A 64 5.40 5.21 6.16
N GLU A 65 6.19 4.75 5.21
CA GLU A 65 5.86 4.84 3.79
C GLU A 65 4.61 4.04 3.44
N TYR A 66 4.47 2.80 3.94
CA TYR A 66 3.24 2.03 3.81
C TYR A 66 2.03 2.73 4.44
N ALA A 67 2.19 3.30 5.63
CA ALA A 67 1.14 4.04 6.31
C ALA A 67 0.67 5.25 5.49
N ARG A 68 1.60 6.01 4.92
CA ARG A 68 1.28 7.14 4.03
C ARG A 68 0.54 6.71 2.76
N LEU A 69 0.95 5.60 2.13
CA LEU A 69 0.23 5.03 0.98
C LEU A 69 -1.21 4.66 1.33
N GLN A 70 -1.45 4.19 2.55
CA GLN A 70 -2.79 3.91 3.09
C GLN A 70 -3.46 5.15 3.70
N SER A 71 -2.95 6.35 3.45
CA SER A 71 -3.50 7.62 3.94
C SER A 71 -3.58 7.79 5.47
N PHE A 72 -2.78 7.05 6.23
CA PHE A 72 -2.65 7.31 7.67
C PHE A 72 -1.89 8.62 7.89
N PRO A 73 -2.30 9.44 8.87
CA PRO A 73 -1.57 10.64 9.24
C PRO A 73 -0.21 10.29 9.87
N ASP A 74 0.74 11.22 9.78
CA ASP A 74 2.11 10.95 10.23
C ASP A 74 2.27 10.81 11.74
N ASP A 75 1.36 11.34 12.52
CA ASP A 75 1.29 11.23 13.96
C ASP A 75 0.64 9.91 14.44
N PHE A 76 0.04 9.13 13.55
CA PHE A 76 -0.54 7.84 13.93
C PHE A 76 0.54 6.83 14.29
N ILE A 77 0.46 6.29 15.50
CA ILE A 77 1.45 5.36 16.06
C ILE A 77 0.92 3.92 16.01
N PHE A 78 1.59 3.08 15.21
CA PHE A 78 1.33 1.64 15.19
C PHE A 78 2.09 0.96 16.35
N GLN A 79 1.46 -0.04 16.97
CA GLN A 79 2.03 -0.73 18.12
C GLN A 79 2.66 -2.09 17.74
N GLY A 80 3.59 -2.55 18.56
CA GLY A 80 4.23 -3.84 18.41
C GLY A 80 5.41 -3.89 17.44
N ALA A 81 5.91 -5.09 17.16
CA ALA A 81 7.04 -5.30 16.26
C ALA A 81 6.70 -4.89 14.84
N LYS A 82 7.71 -4.47 14.04
CA LYS A 82 7.60 -4.01 12.65
C LYS A 82 6.66 -4.88 11.79
N LYS A 83 6.77 -6.20 11.90
CA LYS A 83 5.90 -7.14 11.18
C LYS A 83 4.41 -6.90 11.48
N TRP A 84 4.08 -6.73 12.76
CA TRP A 84 2.69 -6.51 13.18
C TRP A 84 2.16 -5.13 12.80
N GLN A 85 3.02 -4.12 12.78
CA GLN A 85 2.66 -2.78 12.30
C GLN A 85 2.28 -2.84 10.80
N LEU A 86 3.02 -3.58 9.99
CA LEU A 86 2.72 -3.77 8.56
C LEU A 86 1.43 -4.57 8.34
N VAL A 87 1.16 -5.59 9.17
CA VAL A 87 -0.12 -6.32 9.13
C VAL A 87 -1.30 -5.40 9.49
N GLN A 88 -1.15 -4.53 10.49
CA GLN A 88 -2.17 -3.53 10.84
C GLN A 88 -2.48 -2.60 9.65
N ILE A 89 -1.46 -2.11 8.97
CA ILE A 89 -1.61 -1.24 7.81
C ILE A 89 -2.31 -1.98 6.66
N GLY A 90 -1.88 -3.20 6.34
CA GLY A 90 -2.45 -3.99 5.25
C GLY A 90 -3.90 -4.41 5.47
N ASN A 91 -4.32 -4.61 6.72
CA ASN A 91 -5.70 -4.94 7.08
C ASN A 91 -6.60 -3.71 7.23
N ALA A 92 -6.05 -2.52 7.26
CA ALA A 92 -6.82 -1.31 7.49
C ALA A 92 -7.56 -0.84 6.25
N VAL A 93 -8.76 -0.29 6.44
CA VAL A 93 -9.39 0.59 5.45
C VAL A 93 -8.64 1.92 5.47
N PRO A 94 -8.19 2.45 4.32
CA PRO A 94 -7.52 3.75 4.29
C PRO A 94 -8.37 4.84 4.95
N PRO A 95 -7.86 5.60 5.92
CA PRO A 95 -8.62 6.61 6.66
C PRO A 95 -9.37 7.61 5.79
N LEU A 96 -8.78 8.08 4.69
CA LEU A 96 -9.45 8.99 3.76
C LEU A 96 -10.62 8.31 3.02
N LEU A 97 -10.49 7.03 2.67
CA LEU A 97 -11.59 6.26 2.08
C LEU A 97 -12.71 6.06 3.10
N GLY A 98 -12.37 5.67 4.33
CA GLY A 98 -13.33 5.54 5.42
C GLY A 98 -14.11 6.82 5.68
N LYS A 99 -13.42 7.98 5.69
CA LYS A 99 -14.06 9.30 5.80
C LYS A 99 -15.03 9.57 4.65
N ALA A 100 -14.64 9.31 3.40
CA ALA A 100 -15.50 9.53 2.23
C ALA A 100 -16.76 8.67 2.28
N ILE A 101 -16.63 7.39 2.65
CA ILE A 101 -17.77 6.48 2.84
C ILE A 101 -18.68 6.98 3.96
N GLY A 102 -18.12 7.36 5.12
CA GLY A 102 -18.88 7.89 6.25
C GLY A 102 -19.70 9.11 5.88
N LEU A 103 -19.13 10.08 5.19
CA LEU A 103 -19.85 11.27 4.71
C LEU A 103 -20.97 10.91 3.72
N SER A 104 -20.77 9.92 2.85
CA SER A 104 -21.80 9.46 1.92
C SER A 104 -22.97 8.81 2.64
N VAL A 105 -22.70 8.00 3.67
CA VAL A 105 -23.73 7.37 4.51
C VAL A 105 -24.53 8.45 5.28
N GLU A 106 -23.85 9.40 5.91
CA GLU A 106 -24.47 10.51 6.63
C GLU A 106 -25.41 11.31 5.72
N LYS A 107 -24.98 11.68 4.52
CA LYS A 107 -25.81 12.37 3.53
C LYS A 107 -27.06 11.56 3.18
N GLY A 108 -26.91 10.27 2.88
CA GLY A 108 -28.03 9.40 2.54
C GLY A 108 -29.05 9.24 3.69
N LEU A 109 -28.59 9.20 4.94
CA LEU A 109 -29.47 9.16 6.11
C LEU A 109 -30.25 10.47 6.28
N ASN A 110 -29.59 11.62 6.16
CA ASN A 110 -30.22 12.93 6.28
C ASN A 110 -31.26 13.16 5.19
N GLU A 111 -31.04 12.74 3.96
CA GLU A 111 -32.04 12.80 2.88
C GLU A 111 -33.28 11.95 3.18
N LYS A 112 -33.13 10.75 3.75
CA LYS A 112 -34.23 9.87 4.14
C LYS A 112 -35.04 10.46 5.30
N ILE A 113 -34.38 11.07 6.27
CA ILE A 113 -35.04 11.71 7.41
C ILE A 113 -35.91 12.89 6.92
N ASN A 114 -35.35 13.72 6.03
CA ASN A 114 -36.08 14.86 5.48
C ASN A 114 -37.32 14.44 4.65
N LYS A 115 -37.20 13.36 3.84
CA LYS A 115 -38.34 12.81 3.07
C LYS A 115 -39.45 12.20 3.92
N ARG A 116 -39.21 11.84 5.18
CA ARG A 116 -40.23 11.31 6.10
C ARG A 116 -40.97 12.39 6.92
N ARG A 117 -40.52 13.63 6.82
CA ARG A 117 -41.10 14.78 7.53
C ARG A 117 -42.16 15.54 6.71
N TYR A 118 -42.38 15.12 5.48
CA TYR A 118 -43.43 15.59 4.58
C TYR A 118 -44.33 14.40 4.16
#